data_32dc53fa0085bb9bcc852204a88b68c5
#
_entry.id   32dc53fa0085bb9bcc852204a88b68c5
#
_cell.length_a   1.000
_cell.length_b   1.000
_cell.length_c   1.000
_cell.angle_alpha   90.00
_cell.angle_beta   90.00
_cell.angle_gamma   90.00
#
_symmetry.space_group_name_H-M   'P 1'
#
loop_
_entity.id
_entity.type
_entity.pdbx_description
1 polymer ?
#
loop_
_entity_poly.entity_id
_entity_poly.type
_entity_poly.pdbx_seq_one_letter_code
_entity_poly.pdbx_strand_id
1 'polypeptide(L)'
;MKKLLFSAAAAMMLVPRAGMATDIFVSTSFHEPANEGLRFIYSRDGIHWDSIPGTFLKPEVGTQKVMRDPSIVKGPDGTYHFVWTCSWRGDRGFGYSSSKDLIHWTPERFIEVMKDTTTVNVWAPELFYDDVKKQYMIIWASCIPGKFPDGIEEHKNNHRLYYCTTKDFNTFSETKLLIDPGFSCIDATMVKKGKDDYVMVLKDNTRKQRNIKVAFSKTPYGPWSEASEPFTPMYSEGPSTAYVNGWWYIYYDWYRQFIYGAQRTKDFKHFQDQTGAVSFPDGHKHGTVFMAPEELVENLIKYNSSAVHYTGSDISLPSRHDGGLSPVVGVHSIQTMRAEKGATYNHQPMIAYWKGKFYMHYLTDPRSEHEPPGVTMLQTSTDGYTWTDPVKLFPEYKVPDGFEKPEKYPGLKAKDLMAIMHQIGRA
;
A
#
# COMPACT_ATOMS: atom_id res chain seq x y z
N MET A 1 -35.29 62.31 -31.75
CA MET A 1 -35.04 61.85 -30.37
C MET A 1 -34.29 60.52 -30.40
N LYS A 2 -32.97 60.54 -30.26
CA LYS A 2 -32.12 59.33 -30.23
C LYS A 2 -31.90 58.94 -28.74
N LYS A 3 -32.36 57.78 -28.33
CA LYS A 3 -32.08 57.22 -27.00
C LYS A 3 -30.67 56.62 -27.00
N LEU A 4 -29.77 57.16 -26.22
CA LEU A 4 -28.50 56.51 -25.85
C LEU A 4 -28.77 55.39 -24.83
N LEU A 5 -28.36 54.19 -25.18
CA LEU A 5 -28.25 53.05 -24.26
C LEU A 5 -26.85 53.09 -23.63
N PHE A 6 -26.76 53.33 -22.34
CA PHE A 6 -25.54 53.12 -21.57
C PHE A 6 -25.44 51.62 -21.22
N SER A 7 -24.44 50.96 -21.76
CA SER A 7 -24.04 49.62 -21.34
C SER A 7 -23.11 49.73 -20.15
N ALA A 8 -23.59 49.32 -18.97
CA ALA A 8 -22.76 49.16 -17.78
C ALA A 8 -22.00 47.84 -17.87
N ALA A 9 -20.73 47.91 -18.18
CA ALA A 9 -19.83 46.77 -18.03
C ALA A 9 -19.54 46.54 -16.54
N ALA A 10 -20.14 45.53 -15.94
CA ALA A 10 -19.77 45.06 -14.59
C ALA A 10 -18.42 44.37 -14.67
N ALA A 11 -17.39 45.05 -14.16
CA ALA A 11 -16.10 44.44 -13.89
C ALA A 11 -16.26 43.42 -12.74
N MET A 12 -16.33 42.14 -13.06
CA MET A 12 -16.16 41.08 -12.07
C MET A 12 -14.73 41.12 -11.54
N MET A 13 -14.55 41.69 -10.36
CA MET A 13 -13.34 41.48 -9.59
C MET A 13 -13.26 39.98 -9.23
N LEU A 14 -12.33 39.29 -9.83
CA LEU A 14 -11.88 37.98 -9.38
C LEU A 14 -11.23 38.17 -7.99
N VAL A 15 -12.03 37.95 -6.94
CA VAL A 15 -11.48 37.74 -5.61
C VAL A 15 -10.75 36.39 -5.66
N PRO A 16 -9.44 36.33 -5.37
CA PRO A 16 -8.77 35.07 -5.25
C PRO A 16 -9.47 34.30 -4.13
N ARG A 17 -10.15 33.21 -4.46
CA ARG A 17 -10.61 32.23 -3.49
C ARG A 17 -9.35 31.73 -2.79
N ALA A 18 -9.21 32.02 -1.50
CA ALA A 18 -8.29 31.29 -0.64
C ALA A 18 -8.54 29.81 -0.91
N GLY A 19 -7.51 29.08 -1.34
CA GLY A 19 -7.62 27.69 -1.74
C GLY A 19 -8.28 26.91 -0.62
N MET A 20 -9.45 26.35 -0.88
CA MET A 20 -10.00 25.31 -0.02
C MET A 20 -8.99 24.16 -0.10
N ALA A 21 -8.42 23.78 1.06
CA ALA A 21 -7.56 22.62 1.14
C ALA A 21 -8.31 21.43 0.52
N THR A 22 -7.75 20.84 -0.51
CA THR A 22 -8.31 19.66 -1.17
C THR A 22 -8.00 18.46 -0.30
N ASP A 23 -9.03 17.72 0.09
CA ASP A 23 -8.82 16.43 0.72
C ASP A 23 -8.35 15.42 -0.32
N ILE A 24 -7.38 14.60 0.05
CA ILE A 24 -6.85 13.50 -0.76
C ILE A 24 -7.01 12.17 -0.01
N PHE A 25 -6.87 11.08 -0.71
CA PHE A 25 -6.94 9.74 -0.13
C PHE A 25 -5.62 9.41 0.58
N VAL A 26 -5.74 8.88 1.79
CA VAL A 26 -4.62 8.35 2.58
C VAL A 26 -5.00 6.95 3.04
N SER A 27 -4.05 6.04 3.10
CA SER A 27 -4.27 4.73 3.70
C SER A 27 -3.21 4.47 4.75
N THR A 28 -3.64 3.93 5.88
CA THR A 28 -2.74 3.28 6.82
C THR A 28 -2.19 2.02 6.18
N SER A 29 -0.98 1.62 6.57
CA SER A 29 -0.34 0.42 6.07
C SER A 29 0.76 -0.06 7.02
N PHE A 30 1.28 -1.25 6.76
CA PHE A 30 2.45 -1.81 7.43
C PHE A 30 3.27 -2.63 6.45
N HIS A 31 4.51 -2.97 6.83
CA HIS A 31 5.35 -3.93 6.12
C HIS A 31 5.56 -5.17 6.99
N GLU A 32 5.64 -6.34 6.37
CA GLU A 32 6.08 -7.54 7.11
C GLU A 32 7.56 -7.42 7.49
N PRO A 33 7.96 -7.91 8.65
CA PRO A 33 7.24 -8.73 9.64
C PRO A 33 6.41 -7.94 10.67
N ALA A 34 5.92 -6.76 10.36
CA ALA A 34 5.00 -5.92 11.12
C ALA A 34 5.56 -5.38 12.47
N ASN A 35 6.87 -5.31 12.63
CA ASN A 35 7.55 -4.81 13.82
C ASN A 35 8.13 -3.39 13.64
N GLU A 36 8.06 -2.83 12.45
CA GLU A 36 8.55 -1.47 12.17
C GLU A 36 7.55 -0.39 12.59
N GLY A 37 6.25 -0.68 12.46
CA GLY A 37 5.17 0.21 12.86
C GLY A 37 4.32 0.76 11.73
N LEU A 38 3.54 1.80 12.07
CA LEU A 38 2.58 2.44 11.19
C LEU A 38 3.27 3.13 10.01
N ARG A 39 2.78 2.85 8.82
CA ARG A 39 3.12 3.52 7.58
C ARG A 39 1.89 4.13 6.92
N PHE A 40 2.11 5.07 6.03
CA PHE A 40 1.05 5.66 5.21
C PHE A 40 1.41 5.60 3.74
N ILE A 41 0.38 5.47 2.92
CA ILE A 41 0.40 5.72 1.48
C ILE A 41 -0.69 6.73 1.16
N TYR A 42 -0.59 7.44 0.05
CA TYR A 42 -1.57 8.44 -0.35
C TYR A 42 -1.85 8.41 -1.85
N SER A 43 -3.00 8.96 -2.23
CA SER A 43 -3.40 9.10 -3.63
C SER A 43 -4.25 10.36 -3.81
N ARG A 44 -4.07 11.05 -4.94
CA ARG A 44 -4.90 12.20 -5.31
C ARG A 44 -6.13 11.81 -6.11
N ASP A 45 -6.15 10.61 -6.67
CA ASP A 45 -7.22 10.13 -7.56
C ASP A 45 -7.89 8.83 -7.08
N GLY A 46 -7.36 8.20 -6.02
CA GLY A 46 -7.81 6.90 -5.53
C GLY A 46 -7.37 5.71 -6.41
N ILE A 47 -6.57 5.95 -7.43
CA ILE A 47 -6.11 4.95 -8.40
C ILE A 47 -4.61 4.72 -8.30
N HIS A 48 -3.84 5.81 -8.29
CA HIS A 48 -2.38 5.79 -8.23
C HIS A 48 -1.93 6.18 -6.83
N TRP A 49 -1.28 5.24 -6.13
CA TRP A 49 -0.85 5.41 -4.75
C TRP A 49 0.65 5.54 -4.65
N ASP A 50 1.09 6.44 -3.81
CA ASP A 50 2.49 6.71 -3.49
C ASP A 50 2.78 6.43 -2.02
N SER A 51 4.00 5.98 -1.69
CA SER A 51 4.44 5.81 -0.31
C SER A 51 4.71 7.16 0.36
N ILE A 52 4.35 7.28 1.63
CA ILE A 52 4.91 8.30 2.52
C ILE A 52 6.12 7.68 3.23
N PRO A 53 7.32 8.25 3.10
CA PRO A 53 8.54 7.67 3.65
C PRO A 53 8.49 7.51 5.17
N GLY A 54 9.11 6.43 5.68
CA GLY A 54 9.31 6.20 7.11
C GLY A 54 8.13 5.55 7.84
N THR A 55 8.23 5.54 9.17
CA THR A 55 7.24 5.01 10.10
C THR A 55 6.84 6.10 11.10
N PHE A 56 5.58 6.08 11.53
CA PHE A 56 4.97 7.15 12.31
C PHE A 56 4.60 6.76 13.74
N LEU A 57 4.50 5.48 14.02
CA LEU A 57 4.28 4.92 15.37
C LEU A 57 4.88 3.52 15.42
N LYS A 58 5.73 3.25 16.40
CA LYS A 58 6.33 1.94 16.62
C LYS A 58 5.47 1.12 17.57
N PRO A 59 5.25 -0.20 17.33
CA PRO A 59 4.44 -1.01 18.25
C PRO A 59 5.17 -1.28 19.58
N GLU A 60 4.58 -0.83 20.68
CA GLU A 60 5.13 -1.01 22.02
C GLU A 60 4.23 -1.88 22.91
N VAL A 61 2.96 -2.08 22.54
CA VAL A 61 1.99 -2.86 23.30
C VAL A 61 1.69 -4.22 22.68
N GLY A 62 1.11 -5.12 23.47
CA GLY A 62 0.87 -6.50 23.10
C GLY A 62 2.06 -7.41 23.34
N THR A 63 1.82 -8.73 23.41
CA THR A 63 2.85 -9.71 23.75
C THR A 63 3.92 -9.86 22.67
N GLN A 64 3.56 -9.63 21.39
CA GLN A 64 4.48 -9.76 20.25
C GLN A 64 4.95 -8.41 19.70
N LYS A 65 4.36 -7.31 20.15
CA LYS A 65 4.69 -5.94 19.69
C LYS A 65 4.74 -5.83 18.18
N VAL A 66 3.72 -6.35 17.50
CA VAL A 66 3.51 -6.17 16.06
C VAL A 66 2.42 -5.14 15.83
N MET A 67 2.44 -4.51 14.67
CA MET A 67 1.41 -3.57 14.21
C MET A 67 0.91 -4.02 12.85
N ARG A 68 -0.16 -4.82 12.88
CA ARG A 68 -0.82 -5.33 11.68
C ARG A 68 -2.21 -4.72 11.56
N ASP A 69 -2.75 -4.78 10.37
CA ASP A 69 -4.15 -4.42 10.09
C ASP A 69 -4.53 -3.05 10.69
N PRO A 70 -3.74 -2.00 10.43
CA PRO A 70 -3.90 -0.70 11.07
C PRO A 70 -5.17 -0.01 10.59
N SER A 71 -6.11 0.27 11.51
CA SER A 71 -7.35 0.97 11.19
C SER A 71 -7.43 2.32 11.89
N ILE A 72 -7.96 3.31 11.17
CA ILE A 72 -8.03 4.70 11.63
C ILE A 72 -9.38 5.33 11.30
N VAL A 73 -9.86 6.19 12.20
CA VAL A 73 -11.03 7.04 11.96
C VAL A 73 -10.79 8.44 12.53
N LYS A 74 -11.20 9.47 11.80
CA LYS A 74 -11.20 10.83 12.30
C LYS A 74 -12.50 11.11 13.06
N GLY A 75 -12.39 11.47 14.31
CA GLY A 75 -13.51 11.88 15.14
C GLY A 75 -14.04 13.28 14.79
N PRO A 76 -15.24 13.64 15.28
CA PRO A 76 -15.85 14.94 15.04
C PRO A 76 -15.07 16.10 15.66
N ASP A 77 -14.22 15.85 16.64
CA ASP A 77 -13.32 16.80 17.27
C ASP A 77 -11.98 16.95 16.51
N GLY A 78 -11.83 16.28 15.36
CA GLY A 78 -10.65 16.26 14.52
C GLY A 78 -9.53 15.34 15.02
N THR A 79 -9.75 14.55 16.08
CA THR A 79 -8.79 13.54 16.54
C THR A 79 -8.84 12.31 15.63
N TYR A 80 -7.69 11.84 15.21
CA TYR A 80 -7.54 10.54 14.56
C TYR A 80 -7.37 9.48 15.64
N HIS A 81 -8.29 8.54 15.70
CA HIS A 81 -8.24 7.37 16.56
C HIS A 81 -7.71 6.20 15.76
N PHE A 82 -6.84 5.43 16.34
CA PHE A 82 -6.06 4.41 15.66
C PHE A 82 -6.03 3.11 16.47
N VAL A 83 -6.29 1.97 15.81
CA VAL A 83 -6.24 0.63 16.39
C VAL A 83 -5.48 -0.33 15.48
N TRP A 84 -4.90 -1.40 16.07
CA TRP A 84 -4.15 -2.39 15.31
C TRP A 84 -4.08 -3.76 16.02
N THR A 85 -3.80 -4.80 15.26
CA THR A 85 -3.48 -6.14 15.76
C THR A 85 -2.09 -6.15 16.40
N CYS A 86 -2.00 -6.57 17.67
CA CYS A 86 -0.76 -6.57 18.45
C CYS A 86 -0.02 -7.91 18.44
N SER A 87 -0.71 -9.00 18.11
CA SER A 87 -0.12 -10.34 18.10
C SER A 87 -0.88 -11.30 17.20
N TRP A 88 -0.20 -12.34 16.78
CA TRP A 88 -0.80 -13.45 16.03
C TRP A 88 -1.66 -14.36 16.93
N ARG A 89 -1.27 -14.53 18.18
CA ARG A 89 -1.97 -15.38 19.15
C ARG A 89 -1.66 -14.94 20.58
N GLY A 90 -2.60 -15.21 21.47
CA GLY A 90 -2.42 -15.05 22.91
C GLY A 90 -2.98 -13.74 23.44
N ASP A 91 -2.97 -12.67 22.68
CA ASP A 91 -3.57 -11.41 23.10
C ASP A 91 -5.10 -11.42 22.89
N ARG A 92 -5.80 -10.94 23.90
CA ARG A 92 -7.27 -10.83 23.92
C ARG A 92 -7.76 -9.40 23.75
N GLY A 93 -6.95 -8.58 23.08
CA GLY A 93 -7.19 -7.17 22.84
C GLY A 93 -6.39 -6.64 21.66
N PHE A 94 -6.48 -5.37 21.45
CA PHE A 94 -5.83 -4.65 20.36
C PHE A 94 -5.07 -3.42 20.89
N GLY A 95 -4.15 -2.89 20.09
CA GLY A 95 -3.45 -1.65 20.38
C GLY A 95 -4.31 -0.44 20.03
N TYR A 96 -4.17 0.64 20.79
CA TYR A 96 -4.83 1.91 20.56
C TYR A 96 -3.88 3.07 20.80
N SER A 97 -3.96 4.08 19.94
CA SER A 97 -3.38 5.40 20.11
C SER A 97 -4.23 6.46 19.39
N SER A 98 -3.94 7.71 19.60
CA SER A 98 -4.61 8.81 18.89
C SER A 98 -3.65 9.94 18.55
N SER A 99 -4.01 10.72 17.52
CA SER A 99 -3.21 11.84 17.05
C SER A 99 -4.10 12.96 16.50
N LYS A 100 -3.60 14.19 16.50
CA LYS A 100 -4.23 15.33 15.81
C LYS A 100 -3.63 15.59 14.43
N ASP A 101 -2.43 15.07 14.17
CA ASP A 101 -1.62 15.39 13.00
C ASP A 101 -0.97 14.17 12.34
N LEU A 102 -1.24 12.96 12.82
CA LEU A 102 -0.68 11.68 12.36
C LEU A 102 0.85 11.57 12.55
N ILE A 103 1.48 12.54 13.19
CA ILE A 103 2.91 12.59 13.52
C ILE A 103 3.12 12.36 15.02
N HIS A 104 2.41 13.11 15.84
CA HIS A 104 2.51 13.06 17.28
C HIS A 104 1.38 12.22 17.85
N TRP A 105 1.72 11.10 18.45
CA TRP A 105 0.79 10.10 18.97
C TRP A 105 0.73 10.13 20.50
N THR A 106 -0.44 9.89 21.03
CA THR A 106 -0.58 9.60 22.46
C THR A 106 0.14 8.31 22.83
N PRO A 107 0.53 8.11 24.10
CA PRO A 107 1.07 6.82 24.53
C PRO A 107 0.15 5.67 24.13
N GLU A 108 0.74 4.61 23.61
CA GLU A 108 0.01 3.41 23.23
C GLU A 108 -0.66 2.75 24.42
N ARG A 109 -1.82 2.18 24.20
CA ARG A 109 -2.55 1.40 25.20
C ARG A 109 -2.99 0.07 24.59
N PHE A 110 -2.88 -0.97 25.39
CA PHE A 110 -3.49 -2.26 25.08
C PHE A 110 -4.91 -2.29 25.64
N ILE A 111 -5.91 -2.52 24.78
CA ILE A 111 -7.33 -2.57 25.15
C ILE A 111 -7.79 -4.02 25.12
N GLU A 112 -7.94 -4.64 26.28
CA GLU A 112 -8.48 -6.01 26.39
C GLU A 112 -9.99 -5.99 26.18
N VAL A 113 -10.49 -6.78 25.23
CA VAL A 113 -11.91 -6.82 24.83
C VAL A 113 -12.54 -8.20 24.93
N MET A 114 -11.77 -9.27 24.94
CA MET A 114 -12.27 -10.64 25.03
C MET A 114 -12.09 -11.18 26.45
N LYS A 115 -13.20 -11.38 27.17
CA LYS A 115 -13.17 -11.92 28.55
C LYS A 115 -12.92 -13.42 28.60
N ASP A 116 -13.30 -14.15 27.56
CA ASP A 116 -13.09 -15.59 27.46
C ASP A 116 -11.58 -15.90 27.33
N THR A 117 -11.04 -16.56 28.34
CA THR A 117 -9.60 -16.87 28.42
C THR A 117 -9.13 -17.89 27.40
N THR A 118 -10.05 -18.58 26.74
CA THR A 118 -9.76 -19.52 25.65
C THR A 118 -9.66 -18.83 24.28
N THR A 119 -9.97 -17.53 24.20
CA THR A 119 -9.85 -16.75 22.97
C THR A 119 -8.43 -16.82 22.42
N VAL A 120 -8.30 -17.23 21.17
CA VAL A 120 -7.02 -17.44 20.50
C VAL A 120 -6.34 -16.14 20.13
N ASN A 121 -7.12 -15.15 19.69
CA ASN A 121 -6.63 -13.91 19.08
C ASN A 121 -7.70 -12.81 19.04
N VAL A 122 -7.22 -11.59 18.79
CA VAL A 122 -8.03 -10.44 18.37
C VAL A 122 -7.33 -9.85 17.15
N TRP A 123 -7.93 -10.02 15.96
CA TRP A 123 -7.33 -9.65 14.68
C TRP A 123 -8.14 -8.58 13.95
N ALA A 124 -7.42 -7.77 13.18
CA ALA A 124 -7.94 -6.77 12.28
C ALA A 124 -9.03 -5.90 12.93
N PRO A 125 -8.70 -5.17 14.01
CA PRO A 125 -9.65 -4.24 14.59
C PRO A 125 -9.93 -3.11 13.61
N GLU A 126 -11.21 -2.89 13.29
CA GLU A 126 -11.68 -1.86 12.37
C GLU A 126 -12.52 -0.83 13.10
N LEU A 127 -12.22 0.44 12.87
CA LEU A 127 -12.92 1.58 13.46
C LEU A 127 -14.03 2.09 12.55
N PHE A 128 -15.19 2.27 13.14
CA PHE A 128 -16.33 2.92 12.50
C PHE A 128 -16.95 3.96 13.44
N TYR A 129 -17.19 5.18 12.95
CA TYR A 129 -17.90 6.21 13.71
C TYR A 129 -19.38 6.17 13.41
N ASP A 130 -20.20 5.82 14.40
CA ASP A 130 -21.65 5.87 14.34
C ASP A 130 -22.12 7.32 14.60
N ASP A 131 -22.37 8.05 13.56
CA ASP A 131 -22.81 9.44 13.61
C ASP A 131 -24.24 9.62 14.14
N VAL A 132 -25.02 8.55 14.22
CA VAL A 132 -26.37 8.54 14.79
C VAL A 132 -26.29 8.48 16.32
N LYS A 133 -25.56 7.53 16.86
CA LYS A 133 -25.38 7.35 18.31
C LYS A 133 -24.22 8.18 18.88
N LYS A 134 -23.45 8.88 18.03
CA LYS A 134 -22.29 9.70 18.41
C LYS A 134 -21.30 8.88 19.24
N GLN A 135 -20.91 7.72 18.72
CA GLN A 135 -19.95 6.82 19.35
C GLN A 135 -19.12 6.08 18.30
N TYR A 136 -18.00 5.56 18.73
CA TYR A 136 -17.18 4.70 17.90
C TYR A 136 -17.59 3.25 18.10
N MET A 137 -17.55 2.47 17.05
CA MET A 137 -17.69 1.03 17.05
C MET A 137 -16.33 0.47 16.63
N ILE A 138 -15.82 -0.49 17.39
CA ILE A 138 -14.63 -1.23 17.04
C ILE A 138 -15.07 -2.65 16.72
N ILE A 139 -14.71 -3.15 15.54
CA ILE A 139 -15.04 -4.48 15.03
C ILE A 139 -13.75 -5.27 14.95
N TRP A 140 -13.74 -6.54 15.30
CA TRP A 140 -12.56 -7.40 15.16
C TRP A 140 -12.95 -8.86 14.95
N ALA A 141 -12.00 -9.66 14.47
CA ALA A 141 -12.16 -11.09 14.37
C ALA A 141 -11.53 -11.82 15.56
N SER A 142 -12.26 -12.76 16.15
CA SER A 142 -11.75 -13.64 17.19
C SER A 142 -12.19 -15.08 17.01
N CYS A 143 -11.30 -15.99 17.38
CA CYS A 143 -11.56 -17.42 17.46
C CYS A 143 -11.70 -17.83 18.93
N ILE A 144 -12.82 -18.46 19.25
CA ILE A 144 -13.05 -19.14 20.53
C ILE A 144 -13.20 -20.62 20.20
N PRO A 145 -12.27 -21.50 20.61
CA PRO A 145 -12.26 -22.91 20.24
C PRO A 145 -13.57 -23.62 20.58
N GLY A 146 -14.13 -24.34 19.61
CA GLY A 146 -15.36 -25.14 19.79
C GLY A 146 -16.65 -24.36 19.86
N LYS A 147 -16.64 -23.02 19.82
CA LYS A 147 -17.86 -22.19 19.93
C LYS A 147 -18.76 -22.27 18.70
N PHE A 148 -18.16 -22.38 17.51
CA PHE A 148 -18.89 -22.49 16.24
C PHE A 148 -18.47 -23.77 15.53
N PRO A 149 -19.41 -24.70 15.20
CA PRO A 149 -19.07 -25.99 14.61
C PRO A 149 -18.77 -25.93 13.13
N ASP A 150 -19.39 -25.00 12.41
CA ASP A 150 -19.36 -24.94 10.94
C ASP A 150 -18.39 -23.89 10.40
N GLY A 151 -17.94 -24.09 9.16
CA GLY A 151 -17.12 -23.11 8.43
C GLY A 151 -15.70 -22.99 8.96
N ILE A 152 -15.10 -24.09 9.38
CA ILE A 152 -13.75 -24.14 9.98
C ILE A 152 -12.68 -23.87 8.92
N GLU A 153 -11.70 -23.07 9.29
CA GLU A 153 -10.47 -22.83 8.52
C GLU A 153 -9.33 -23.79 8.91
N GLU A 154 -8.09 -23.44 8.49
CA GLU A 154 -6.90 -24.22 8.88
C GLU A 154 -6.69 -24.23 10.40
N HIS A 155 -6.03 -25.26 10.90
CA HIS A 155 -5.71 -25.46 12.31
C HIS A 155 -6.93 -25.51 13.26
N LYS A 156 -8.11 -25.83 12.76
CA LYS A 156 -9.38 -25.85 13.50
C LYS A 156 -9.80 -24.48 14.06
N ASN A 157 -9.21 -23.38 13.57
CA ASN A 157 -9.69 -22.07 13.89
C ASN A 157 -11.06 -21.81 13.23
N ASN A 158 -11.86 -21.00 13.87
CA ASN A 158 -13.17 -20.61 13.36
C ASN A 158 -13.55 -19.24 13.92
N HIS A 159 -13.18 -18.21 13.18
CA HIS A 159 -13.36 -16.83 13.59
C HIS A 159 -14.78 -16.34 13.35
N ARG A 160 -15.22 -15.43 14.19
CA ARG A 160 -16.40 -14.59 13.98
C ARG A 160 -16.05 -13.13 14.26
N LEU A 161 -16.88 -12.24 13.75
CA LEU A 161 -16.73 -10.82 14.01
C LEU A 161 -17.46 -10.44 15.28
N TYR A 162 -16.74 -9.76 16.15
CA TYR A 162 -17.21 -9.19 17.40
C TYR A 162 -17.09 -7.67 17.35
N TYR A 163 -17.76 -6.99 18.26
CA TYR A 163 -17.63 -5.56 18.42
C TYR A 163 -17.82 -5.10 19.86
N CYS A 164 -17.29 -3.94 20.15
CA CYS A 164 -17.67 -3.09 21.27
C CYS A 164 -17.88 -1.64 20.81
N THR A 165 -18.38 -0.81 21.69
CA THR A 165 -18.55 0.63 21.42
C THR A 165 -17.90 1.46 22.51
N THR A 166 -17.49 2.68 22.14
CA THR A 166 -16.94 3.67 23.08
C THR A 166 -17.27 5.09 22.60
N LYS A 167 -17.29 6.04 23.52
CA LYS A 167 -17.41 7.46 23.20
C LYS A 167 -16.09 8.21 23.36
N ASP A 168 -15.18 7.66 24.15
CA ASP A 168 -14.00 8.34 24.69
C ASP A 168 -12.71 7.51 24.68
N PHE A 169 -12.79 6.26 24.21
CA PHE A 169 -11.70 5.27 24.24
C PHE A 169 -11.15 4.99 25.65
N ASN A 170 -11.88 5.37 26.70
CA ASN A 170 -11.57 5.05 28.09
C ASN A 170 -12.55 4.02 28.66
N THR A 171 -13.81 4.15 28.28
CA THR A 171 -14.87 3.23 28.67
C THR A 171 -15.43 2.51 27.45
N PHE A 172 -15.54 1.19 27.57
CA PHE A 172 -16.02 0.35 26.46
C PHE A 172 -17.26 -0.42 26.90
N SER A 173 -18.18 -0.60 25.94
CA SER A 173 -19.31 -1.52 26.17
C SER A 173 -18.84 -2.96 26.29
N GLU A 174 -19.71 -3.85 26.74
CA GLU A 174 -19.45 -5.28 26.65
C GLU A 174 -19.29 -5.70 25.18
N THR A 175 -18.41 -6.70 24.99
CA THR A 175 -18.19 -7.35 23.70
C THR A 175 -19.43 -8.13 23.28
N LYS A 176 -19.86 -7.96 22.04
CA LYS A 176 -20.98 -8.65 21.43
C LYS A 176 -20.57 -9.31 20.12
N LEU A 177 -21.18 -10.42 19.80
CA LEU A 177 -21.11 -11.00 18.46
C LEU A 177 -21.78 -10.04 17.47
N LEU A 178 -21.09 -9.68 16.40
CA LEU A 178 -21.62 -8.80 15.37
C LEU A 178 -22.33 -9.57 14.26
N ILE A 179 -21.69 -10.65 13.80
CA ILE A 179 -22.22 -11.51 12.74
C ILE A 179 -21.66 -12.92 12.88
N ASP A 180 -22.52 -13.90 12.66
CA ASP A 180 -22.17 -15.29 12.37
C ASP A 180 -22.68 -15.63 10.97
N PRO A 181 -21.82 -15.58 9.94
CA PRO A 181 -22.27 -15.88 8.57
C PRO A 181 -22.29 -17.39 8.25
N GLY A 182 -22.09 -18.26 9.24
CA GLY A 182 -21.99 -19.71 9.04
C GLY A 182 -20.61 -20.20 8.56
N PHE A 183 -19.64 -19.32 8.50
CA PHE A 183 -18.25 -19.63 8.10
C PHE A 183 -17.24 -18.77 8.87
N SER A 184 -15.98 -19.21 8.92
CA SER A 184 -14.90 -18.41 9.52
C SER A 184 -14.69 -17.10 8.76
N CYS A 185 -14.88 -15.98 9.43
CA CYS A 185 -14.75 -14.65 8.81
C CYS A 185 -13.82 -13.74 9.59
N ILE A 186 -13.01 -12.96 8.85
CA ILE A 186 -12.06 -11.99 9.37
C ILE A 186 -12.08 -10.72 8.51
N ASP A 187 -11.27 -9.74 8.84
CA ASP A 187 -10.96 -8.54 8.03
C ASP A 187 -12.24 -7.86 7.52
N ALA A 188 -12.98 -7.24 8.41
CA ALA A 188 -14.20 -6.55 8.02
C ALA A 188 -14.02 -5.04 7.97
N THR A 189 -14.54 -4.40 6.92
CA THR A 189 -14.73 -2.95 6.89
C THR A 189 -16.19 -2.60 6.69
N MET A 190 -16.63 -1.48 7.30
CA MET A 190 -18.02 -1.05 7.28
C MET A 190 -18.23 0.18 6.42
N VAL A 191 -19.20 0.12 5.53
CA VAL A 191 -19.61 1.23 4.66
C VAL A 191 -21.03 1.68 5.04
N LYS A 192 -21.19 2.97 5.30
CA LYS A 192 -22.49 3.63 5.38
C LYS A 192 -22.79 4.31 4.05
N LYS A 193 -23.71 3.75 3.26
CA LYS A 193 -24.12 4.34 1.98
C LYS A 193 -25.15 5.44 2.13
N GLY A 194 -25.90 5.41 3.19
CA GLY A 194 -26.98 6.36 3.46
C GLY A 194 -27.67 6.11 4.79
N LYS A 195 -28.80 6.77 4.99
CA LYS A 195 -29.63 6.49 6.16
C LYS A 195 -30.14 5.06 6.08
N ASP A 196 -29.97 4.29 7.15
CA ASP A 196 -30.42 2.90 7.26
C ASP A 196 -29.93 1.99 6.10
N ASP A 197 -28.72 2.25 5.58
CA ASP A 197 -28.14 1.49 4.48
C ASP A 197 -26.64 1.25 4.73
N TYR A 198 -26.33 0.08 5.29
CA TYR A 198 -24.98 -0.33 5.69
C TYR A 198 -24.55 -1.57 4.93
N VAL A 199 -23.28 -1.61 4.56
CA VAL A 199 -22.62 -2.75 3.95
C VAL A 199 -21.43 -3.12 4.81
N MET A 200 -21.30 -4.39 5.13
CA MET A 200 -20.10 -4.98 5.68
C MET A 200 -19.39 -5.71 4.56
N VAL A 201 -18.14 -5.33 4.29
CA VAL A 201 -17.24 -6.03 3.39
C VAL A 201 -16.35 -6.88 4.26
N LEU A 202 -16.36 -8.19 4.09
CA LEU A 202 -15.70 -9.15 4.99
C LEU A 202 -15.04 -10.28 4.22
N LYS A 203 -13.99 -10.87 4.80
CA LYS A 203 -13.31 -12.01 4.21
C LYS A 203 -13.90 -13.32 4.74
N ASP A 204 -14.28 -14.21 3.82
CA ASP A 204 -14.47 -15.63 4.10
C ASP A 204 -13.09 -16.30 4.18
N ASN A 205 -12.70 -16.70 5.38
CA ASN A 205 -11.36 -17.27 5.63
C ASN A 205 -11.34 -18.79 5.57
N THR A 206 -12.45 -19.45 5.20
CA THR A 206 -12.46 -20.89 5.05
C THR A 206 -11.49 -21.35 3.97
N ARG A 207 -10.91 -22.52 4.14
CA ARG A 207 -9.81 -23.02 3.31
C ARG A 207 -10.08 -22.99 1.80
N LYS A 208 -11.35 -23.20 1.40
CA LYS A 208 -11.74 -23.26 -0.02
C LYS A 208 -12.17 -21.91 -0.59
N GLN A 209 -12.32 -20.90 0.22
CA GLN A 209 -12.80 -19.58 -0.17
C GLN A 209 -11.66 -18.55 -0.14
N ARG A 210 -11.28 -18.04 1.01
CA ARG A 210 -10.23 -17.01 1.18
C ARG A 210 -10.41 -15.83 0.23
N ASN A 211 -11.64 -15.36 0.15
CA ASN A 211 -12.08 -14.29 -0.73
C ASN A 211 -13.00 -13.33 0.03
N ILE A 212 -13.40 -12.25 -0.63
CA ILE A 212 -14.17 -11.19 -0.01
C ILE A 212 -15.63 -11.27 -0.46
N LYS A 213 -16.53 -11.06 0.50
CA LYS A 213 -17.97 -11.06 0.37
C LYS A 213 -18.57 -9.81 1.00
N VAL A 214 -19.84 -9.57 0.78
CA VAL A 214 -20.58 -8.47 1.42
C VAL A 214 -21.83 -8.99 2.13
N ALA A 215 -22.22 -8.29 3.19
CA ALA A 215 -23.50 -8.44 3.86
C ALA A 215 -24.14 -7.07 4.06
N PHE A 216 -25.47 -7.02 4.14
CA PHE A 216 -26.24 -5.77 4.21
C PHE A 216 -27.03 -5.68 5.51
N SER A 217 -27.19 -4.46 6.02
CA SER A 217 -28.02 -4.19 7.19
C SER A 217 -28.62 -2.78 7.16
N LYS A 218 -29.66 -2.59 7.97
CA LYS A 218 -30.26 -1.27 8.22
C LYS A 218 -29.58 -0.50 9.34
N THR A 219 -28.75 -1.16 10.12
CA THR A 219 -27.99 -0.56 11.23
C THR A 219 -26.57 -1.13 11.26
N PRO A 220 -25.58 -0.41 11.82
CA PRO A 220 -24.23 -0.96 11.91
C PRO A 220 -24.12 -2.16 12.88
N TYR A 221 -25.18 -2.44 13.64
CA TYR A 221 -25.23 -3.51 14.63
C TYR A 221 -25.94 -4.78 14.14
N GLY A 222 -26.42 -4.78 12.90
CA GLY A 222 -27.25 -5.85 12.35
C GLY A 222 -28.76 -5.66 12.66
N PRO A 223 -29.61 -6.67 12.43
CA PRO A 223 -29.23 -7.96 11.84
C PRO A 223 -28.67 -7.81 10.42
N TRP A 224 -27.68 -8.65 10.10
CA TRP A 224 -27.04 -8.70 8.79
C TRP A 224 -27.72 -9.71 7.89
N SER A 225 -27.77 -9.44 6.59
CA SER A 225 -28.18 -10.43 5.58
C SER A 225 -27.22 -11.61 5.53
N GLU A 226 -27.61 -12.67 4.86
CA GLU A 226 -26.64 -13.66 4.40
C GLU A 226 -25.54 -12.98 3.59
N ALA A 227 -24.32 -13.52 3.70
CA ALA A 227 -23.18 -13.03 2.92
C ALA A 227 -23.37 -13.40 1.44
N SER A 228 -22.93 -12.48 0.56
CA SER A 228 -22.99 -12.69 -0.88
C SER A 228 -22.10 -13.84 -1.35
N GLU A 229 -22.22 -14.20 -2.64
CA GLU A 229 -21.15 -14.89 -3.32
C GLU A 229 -19.87 -14.04 -3.34
N PRO A 230 -18.69 -14.65 -3.44
CA PRO A 230 -17.43 -13.91 -3.48
C PRO A 230 -17.32 -13.07 -4.76
N PHE A 231 -16.74 -11.88 -4.62
CA PHE A 231 -16.52 -10.99 -5.75
C PHE A 231 -15.02 -10.69 -6.02
N THR A 232 -14.13 -11.32 -5.25
CA THR A 232 -12.68 -11.24 -5.46
C THR A 232 -12.09 -12.62 -5.74
N PRO A 233 -10.89 -12.69 -6.34
CA PRO A 233 -10.20 -13.96 -6.47
C PRO A 233 -9.82 -14.56 -5.10
N MET A 234 -9.53 -15.85 -5.09
CA MET A 234 -9.00 -16.53 -3.90
C MET A 234 -7.68 -15.90 -3.46
N TYR A 235 -7.42 -15.89 -2.16
CA TYR A 235 -6.27 -15.27 -1.48
C TYR A 235 -6.32 -13.75 -1.40
N SER A 236 -7.53 -13.18 -1.40
CA SER A 236 -7.79 -11.78 -1.11
C SER A 236 -8.10 -11.57 0.37
N GLU A 237 -7.56 -10.49 0.97
CA GLU A 237 -7.79 -10.14 2.37
C GLU A 237 -7.72 -8.63 2.61
N GLY A 238 -8.03 -8.19 3.82
CA GLY A 238 -7.91 -6.82 4.26
C GLY A 238 -8.64 -5.80 3.38
N PRO A 239 -9.96 -5.96 3.14
CA PRO A 239 -10.68 -5.00 2.32
C PRO A 239 -10.73 -3.63 2.98
N SER A 240 -10.48 -2.59 2.20
CA SER A 240 -10.77 -1.20 2.57
C SER A 240 -11.52 -0.51 1.46
N THR A 241 -12.33 0.48 1.80
CA THR A 241 -13.26 1.10 0.85
C THR A 241 -13.06 2.61 0.75
N ALA A 242 -13.19 3.13 -0.47
CA ALA A 242 -13.25 4.56 -0.73
C ALA A 242 -14.32 4.89 -1.80
N TYR A 243 -14.90 6.07 -1.70
CA TYR A 243 -15.78 6.58 -2.74
C TYR A 243 -15.00 7.49 -3.68
N VAL A 244 -14.80 7.04 -4.92
CA VAL A 244 -13.94 7.67 -5.92
C VAL A 244 -14.74 7.92 -7.19
N ASN A 245 -14.92 9.17 -7.57
CA ASN A 245 -15.54 9.58 -8.83
C ASN A 245 -16.89 8.88 -9.13
N GLY A 246 -17.76 8.78 -8.11
CA GLY A 246 -19.11 8.18 -8.28
C GLY A 246 -19.15 6.66 -8.15
N TRP A 247 -18.05 6.02 -7.72
CA TRP A 247 -17.93 4.59 -7.49
C TRP A 247 -17.39 4.30 -6.11
N TRP A 248 -17.85 3.23 -5.49
CA TRP A 248 -17.20 2.61 -4.35
C TRP A 248 -16.08 1.73 -4.88
N TYR A 249 -14.84 2.00 -4.47
CA TYR A 249 -13.70 1.13 -4.66
C TYR A 249 -13.51 0.28 -3.42
N ILE A 250 -13.23 -1.00 -3.62
CA ILE A 250 -12.83 -1.95 -2.59
C ILE A 250 -11.42 -2.40 -2.95
N TYR A 251 -10.44 -1.91 -2.19
CA TYR A 251 -9.05 -2.34 -2.31
C TYR A 251 -8.82 -3.52 -1.39
N TYR A 252 -7.96 -4.43 -1.78
CA TYR A 252 -7.63 -5.61 -0.99
C TYR A 252 -6.21 -6.09 -1.27
N ASP A 253 -5.58 -6.76 -0.29
CA ASP A 253 -4.30 -7.44 -0.45
C ASP A 253 -4.54 -8.79 -1.14
N TRP A 254 -4.07 -8.94 -2.38
CA TRP A 254 -4.04 -10.23 -3.06
C TRP A 254 -2.72 -10.92 -2.71
N TYR A 255 -2.65 -11.38 -1.46
CA TYR A 255 -1.42 -11.65 -0.73
C TYR A 255 -0.51 -12.74 -1.32
N ARG A 256 -1.04 -13.67 -2.12
CA ARG A 256 -0.20 -14.65 -2.82
C ARG A 256 0.36 -14.16 -4.14
N GLN A 257 -0.17 -13.09 -4.69
CA GLN A 257 0.35 -12.41 -5.86
C GLN A 257 1.28 -11.25 -5.48
N PHE A 258 1.35 -10.91 -4.18
CA PHE A 258 2.13 -9.77 -3.66
C PHE A 258 1.76 -8.43 -4.29
N ILE A 259 0.48 -8.25 -4.63
CA ILE A 259 -0.07 -7.01 -5.17
C ILE A 259 -1.36 -6.63 -4.47
N TYR A 260 -1.75 -5.37 -4.62
CA TYR A 260 -3.11 -4.94 -4.32
C TYR A 260 -4.03 -5.24 -5.49
N GLY A 261 -5.21 -5.77 -5.16
CA GLY A 261 -6.34 -5.83 -6.07
C GLY A 261 -7.35 -4.74 -5.77
N ALA A 262 -8.21 -4.46 -6.74
CA ALA A 262 -9.32 -3.54 -6.55
C ALA A 262 -10.55 -3.99 -7.33
N GLN A 263 -11.70 -3.81 -6.71
CA GLN A 263 -13.01 -3.90 -7.35
C GLN A 263 -13.73 -2.57 -7.21
N ARG A 264 -14.55 -2.18 -8.19
CA ARG A 264 -15.44 -1.03 -8.03
C ARG A 264 -16.90 -1.44 -8.20
N THR A 265 -17.78 -0.73 -7.53
CA THR A 265 -19.21 -1.00 -7.56
C THR A 265 -20.02 0.28 -7.32
N LYS A 266 -21.28 0.31 -7.73
CA LYS A 266 -22.24 1.36 -7.35
C LYS A 266 -23.22 0.91 -6.28
N ASP A 267 -23.40 -0.39 -6.13
CA ASP A 267 -24.48 -0.98 -5.35
C ASP A 267 -24.07 -2.12 -4.40
N PHE A 268 -22.81 -2.51 -4.43
CA PHE A 268 -22.25 -3.68 -3.72
C PHE A 268 -22.92 -5.02 -4.11
N LYS A 269 -23.50 -5.07 -5.29
CA LYS A 269 -24.08 -6.28 -5.88
C LYS A 269 -23.42 -6.64 -7.21
N HIS A 270 -23.04 -5.61 -7.97
CA HIS A 270 -22.36 -5.75 -9.26
C HIS A 270 -20.98 -5.13 -9.17
N PHE A 271 -19.97 -5.94 -9.41
CA PHE A 271 -18.58 -5.55 -9.26
C PHE A 271 -17.86 -5.54 -10.61
N GLN A 272 -16.90 -4.62 -10.75
CA GLN A 272 -16.03 -4.49 -11.91
C GLN A 272 -14.58 -4.53 -11.43
N ASP A 273 -13.80 -5.46 -11.98
CA ASP A 273 -12.38 -5.57 -11.67
C ASP A 273 -11.62 -4.31 -12.11
N GLN A 274 -10.80 -3.81 -11.21
CA GLN A 274 -9.93 -2.65 -11.38
C GLN A 274 -8.48 -2.96 -11.00
N THR A 275 -8.14 -4.22 -10.77
CA THR A 275 -6.80 -4.64 -10.34
C THR A 275 -5.71 -4.16 -11.29
N GLY A 276 -5.96 -4.21 -12.61
CA GLY A 276 -5.02 -3.71 -13.62
C GLY A 276 -4.99 -2.18 -13.78
N ALA A 277 -5.92 -1.46 -13.17
CA ALA A 277 -6.03 -0.01 -13.26
C ALA A 277 -5.43 0.72 -12.04
N VAL A 278 -5.34 0.04 -10.88
CA VAL A 278 -4.76 0.62 -9.66
C VAL A 278 -3.28 0.31 -9.57
N SER A 279 -2.51 1.22 -8.96
CA SER A 279 -1.12 0.98 -8.63
C SER A 279 -0.86 1.31 -7.17
N PHE A 280 -0.21 0.39 -6.46
CA PHE A 280 0.19 0.54 -5.08
C PHE A 280 1.71 0.34 -4.96
N PRO A 281 2.39 1.05 -4.06
CA PRO A 281 3.80 0.83 -3.83
C PRO A 281 4.05 -0.54 -3.20
N ASP A 282 5.17 -1.16 -3.55
CA ASP A 282 5.55 -2.50 -3.11
C ASP A 282 5.74 -2.61 -1.60
N GLY A 283 5.47 -3.80 -1.07
CA GLY A 283 5.71 -4.16 0.34
C GLY A 283 4.65 -3.66 1.33
N HIS A 284 3.81 -2.71 0.94
CA HIS A 284 2.72 -2.25 1.78
C HIS A 284 1.62 -3.30 1.91
N LYS A 285 1.10 -3.45 3.12
CA LYS A 285 0.01 -4.35 3.46
C LYS A 285 -1.25 -3.55 3.83
N HIS A 286 -2.38 -4.23 3.77
CA HIS A 286 -3.71 -3.63 3.97
C HIS A 286 -3.87 -2.83 5.25
N GLY A 287 -4.72 -1.82 5.17
CA GLY A 287 -5.11 -0.92 6.24
C GLY A 287 -6.40 -0.20 5.87
N THR A 288 -6.67 0.94 6.47
CA THR A 288 -7.89 1.71 6.24
C THR A 288 -7.62 2.92 5.35
N VAL A 289 -8.40 3.06 4.28
CA VAL A 289 -8.42 4.26 3.43
C VAL A 289 -9.32 5.31 4.05
N PHE A 290 -8.84 6.54 4.15
CA PHE A 290 -9.56 7.71 4.65
C PHE A 290 -9.21 8.97 3.86
N MET A 291 -9.96 10.05 4.08
CA MET A 291 -9.68 11.34 3.47
C MET A 291 -8.95 12.24 4.47
N ALA A 292 -7.93 12.94 4.01
CA ALA A 292 -7.20 13.93 4.80
C ALA A 292 -6.83 15.16 3.96
N PRO A 293 -6.68 16.36 4.58
CA PRO A 293 -6.17 17.53 3.89
C PRO A 293 -4.82 17.27 3.24
N GLU A 294 -4.61 17.71 2.01
CA GLU A 294 -3.34 17.55 1.30
C GLU A 294 -2.16 18.14 2.11
N GLU A 295 -2.36 19.28 2.77
CA GLU A 295 -1.36 19.89 3.66
C GLU A 295 -0.89 18.93 4.77
N LEU A 296 -1.80 18.11 5.32
CA LEU A 296 -1.43 17.12 6.33
C LEU A 296 -0.50 16.08 5.75
N VAL A 297 -0.77 15.61 4.54
CA VAL A 297 0.07 14.63 3.83
C VAL A 297 1.44 15.24 3.50
N GLU A 298 1.49 16.48 3.06
CA GLU A 298 2.75 17.21 2.83
C GLU A 298 3.59 17.31 4.12
N ASN A 299 2.94 17.56 5.26
CA ASN A 299 3.62 17.58 6.56
C ASN A 299 4.17 16.19 6.95
N LEU A 300 3.44 15.11 6.68
CA LEU A 300 3.91 13.74 6.90
C LEU A 300 5.16 13.44 6.06
N ILE A 301 5.12 13.79 4.78
CA ILE A 301 6.25 13.61 3.87
C ILE A 301 7.47 14.42 4.35
N LYS A 302 7.26 15.69 4.70
CA LYS A 302 8.31 16.59 5.18
C LYS A 302 8.92 16.11 6.50
N TYR A 303 8.12 15.62 7.42
CA TYR A 303 8.57 15.12 8.72
C TYR A 303 9.62 14.01 8.57
N ASN A 304 9.35 13.02 7.74
CA ASN A 304 10.28 11.91 7.52
C ASN A 304 11.39 12.22 6.50
N SER A 305 11.16 13.16 5.56
CA SER A 305 12.21 13.59 4.64
C SER A 305 13.35 14.32 5.35
N SER A 306 13.05 15.03 6.45
CA SER A 306 14.08 15.66 7.28
C SER A 306 14.88 14.67 8.14
N ALA A 307 14.40 13.43 8.29
CA ALA A 307 15.11 12.38 9.04
C ALA A 307 16.09 11.57 8.17
N VAL A 308 16.02 11.67 6.85
CA VAL A 308 17.01 11.07 5.94
C VAL A 308 18.16 12.03 5.77
N HIS A 309 19.02 12.13 6.79
CA HIS A 309 20.33 12.72 6.62
C HIS A 309 21.20 11.74 5.82
N TYR A 310 21.38 12.02 4.54
CA TYR A 310 22.48 11.48 3.77
C TYR A 310 23.76 12.07 4.36
N THR A 311 24.38 11.38 5.31
CA THR A 311 25.71 11.73 5.81
C THR A 311 26.72 11.42 4.71
N GLY A 312 26.99 12.36 3.84
CA GLY A 312 28.04 12.16 2.82
C GLY A 312 28.05 13.12 1.65
N SER A 313 27.03 13.93 1.44
CA SER A 313 27.10 15.02 0.45
C SER A 313 26.13 16.14 0.83
N ASP A 314 26.54 17.38 0.59
CA ASP A 314 25.72 18.60 0.71
C ASP A 314 24.59 18.66 -0.36
N ILE A 315 24.19 17.52 -0.90
CA ILE A 315 23.11 17.43 -1.88
C ILE A 315 21.83 17.16 -1.10
N SER A 316 21.07 18.17 -0.85
CA SER A 316 19.67 18.10 -0.53
C SER A 316 18.95 17.51 -1.75
N LEU A 317 18.53 16.25 -1.67
CA LEU A 317 17.63 15.70 -2.67
C LEU A 317 16.27 16.37 -2.45
N PRO A 318 15.74 17.13 -3.43
CA PRO A 318 14.43 17.71 -3.30
C PRO A 318 13.42 16.56 -3.13
N SER A 319 12.52 16.70 -2.14
CA SER A 319 11.41 15.78 -2.03
C SER A 319 10.52 15.94 -3.27
N ARG A 320 9.83 14.88 -3.65
CA ARG A 320 8.87 14.88 -4.78
C ARG A 320 7.79 15.98 -4.63
N HIS A 321 7.65 16.54 -3.45
CA HIS A 321 6.61 17.46 -3.03
C HIS A 321 7.12 18.82 -2.56
N ASP A 322 8.43 19.01 -2.37
CA ASP A 322 8.86 20.38 -2.28
C ASP A 322 8.81 20.95 -3.69
N GLY A 323 8.09 22.04 -3.85
CA GLY A 323 7.96 22.73 -5.12
C GLY A 323 9.28 23.15 -5.76
N GLY A 324 10.40 22.62 -5.23
CA GLY A 324 11.74 22.67 -5.77
C GLY A 324 12.04 21.62 -6.82
N LEU A 325 11.21 20.60 -7.01
CA LEU A 325 11.21 19.87 -8.28
C LEU A 325 10.57 20.80 -9.31
N SER A 326 11.40 21.64 -9.91
CA SER A 326 11.01 22.30 -11.15
C SER A 326 10.40 21.26 -12.07
N PRO A 327 9.21 21.51 -12.65
CA PRO A 327 8.71 20.63 -13.69
C PRO A 327 9.84 20.44 -14.68
N VAL A 328 10.10 19.17 -15.05
CA VAL A 328 11.12 18.87 -16.07
C VAL A 328 10.69 19.58 -17.35
N VAL A 329 11.23 20.77 -17.58
CA VAL A 329 10.90 21.63 -18.73
C VAL A 329 11.65 21.14 -19.96
N GLY A 330 11.55 19.86 -20.25
CA GLY A 330 12.12 19.21 -21.41
C GLY A 330 12.84 17.92 -21.03
N VAL A 331 12.33 16.82 -21.51
CA VAL A 331 13.06 15.54 -21.52
C VAL A 331 13.87 15.52 -22.79
N HIS A 332 15.20 15.48 -22.69
CA HIS A 332 16.08 15.27 -23.80
C HIS A 332 16.51 13.80 -23.81
N SER A 333 15.96 13.03 -24.72
CA SER A 333 16.35 11.63 -24.91
C SER A 333 17.46 11.54 -25.94
N ILE A 334 18.57 10.91 -25.59
CA ILE A 334 19.72 10.72 -26.48
C ILE A 334 19.88 9.24 -26.72
N GLN A 335 19.96 8.85 -27.98
CA GLN A 335 20.37 7.50 -28.35
C GLN A 335 21.89 7.41 -28.33
N THR A 336 22.45 6.79 -27.32
CA THR A 336 23.92 6.67 -27.14
C THR A 336 24.53 5.53 -27.95
N MET A 337 23.71 4.57 -28.35
CA MET A 337 24.12 3.43 -29.17
C MET A 337 22.97 2.96 -30.05
N ARG A 338 23.26 2.52 -31.27
CA ARG A 338 22.33 1.83 -32.15
C ARG A 338 22.57 0.33 -32.09
N ALA A 339 21.48 -0.44 -32.15
CA ALA A 339 21.57 -1.89 -32.29
C ALA A 339 22.25 -2.26 -33.62
N GLU A 340 23.27 -3.08 -33.57
CA GLU A 340 24.05 -3.54 -34.71
C GLU A 340 23.98 -5.06 -34.83
N LYS A 341 24.37 -5.60 -35.99
CA LYS A 341 24.44 -7.05 -36.19
C LYS A 341 25.33 -7.70 -35.14
N GLY A 342 24.81 -8.61 -34.34
CA GLY A 342 25.52 -9.29 -33.25
C GLY A 342 25.55 -8.52 -31.92
N ALA A 343 24.85 -7.37 -31.84
CA ALA A 343 24.70 -6.55 -30.66
C ALA A 343 23.29 -5.89 -30.64
N THR A 344 22.25 -6.68 -30.88
CA THR A 344 20.89 -6.14 -31.05
C THR A 344 20.14 -6.00 -29.72
N TYR A 345 20.61 -6.67 -28.67
CA TYR A 345 20.04 -6.57 -27.32
C TYR A 345 21.01 -5.84 -26.41
N ASN A 346 20.61 -4.65 -25.97
CA ASN A 346 21.39 -3.81 -25.06
C ASN A 346 20.53 -3.48 -23.86
N HIS A 347 21.00 -3.79 -22.66
CA HIS A 347 20.22 -3.60 -21.44
C HIS A 347 21.05 -3.26 -20.19
N GLN A 348 20.33 -2.92 -19.10
CA GLN A 348 20.89 -2.54 -17.81
C GLN A 348 21.93 -1.42 -17.89
N PRO A 349 21.64 -0.26 -18.53
CA PRO A 349 22.55 0.85 -18.52
C PRO A 349 22.69 1.40 -17.10
N MET A 350 23.93 1.55 -16.63
CA MET A 350 24.24 2.18 -15.36
C MET A 350 25.19 3.35 -15.62
N ILE A 351 24.90 4.49 -14.98
CA ILE A 351 25.67 5.73 -15.15
C ILE A 351 26.29 6.12 -13.81
N ALA A 352 27.56 6.49 -13.82
CA ALA A 352 28.27 7.08 -12.71
C ALA A 352 28.98 8.35 -13.16
N TYR A 353 29.08 9.35 -12.28
CA TYR A 353 29.87 10.55 -12.50
C TYR A 353 31.11 10.50 -11.61
N TRP A 354 32.30 10.60 -12.21
CA TRP A 354 33.57 10.57 -11.48
C TRP A 354 34.62 11.41 -12.17
N LYS A 355 35.33 12.22 -11.40
CA LYS A 355 36.43 13.07 -11.88
C LYS A 355 36.08 13.88 -13.13
N GLY A 356 34.92 14.51 -13.16
CA GLY A 356 34.48 15.39 -14.26
C GLY A 356 33.96 14.68 -15.49
N LYS A 357 33.71 13.36 -15.44
CA LYS A 357 33.17 12.59 -16.55
C LYS A 357 32.03 11.69 -16.11
N PHE A 358 31.08 11.48 -16.99
CA PHE A 358 30.10 10.42 -16.92
C PHE A 358 30.65 9.15 -17.51
N TYR A 359 30.37 8.04 -16.85
CA TYR A 359 30.70 6.68 -17.27
C TYR A 359 29.41 5.91 -17.35
N MET A 360 29.09 5.36 -18.51
CA MET A 360 27.94 4.49 -18.70
C MET A 360 28.42 3.12 -19.15
N HIS A 361 28.00 2.10 -18.43
CA HIS A 361 28.21 0.72 -18.87
C HIS A 361 26.86 0.02 -19.04
N TYR A 362 26.82 -0.94 -19.92
CA TYR A 362 25.65 -1.76 -20.22
C TYR A 362 26.08 -3.11 -20.78
N LEU A 363 25.17 -4.09 -20.71
CA LEU A 363 25.40 -5.38 -21.34
C LEU A 363 24.91 -5.32 -22.79
N THR A 364 25.66 -5.90 -23.70
CA THR A 364 25.23 -6.14 -25.08
C THR A 364 25.30 -7.63 -25.39
N ASP A 365 24.23 -8.15 -26.00
CA ASP A 365 24.06 -9.54 -26.41
C ASP A 365 23.62 -9.60 -27.88
N PRO A 366 23.81 -10.74 -28.57
CA PRO A 366 23.43 -10.87 -29.97
C PRO A 366 21.96 -10.67 -30.25
N ARG A 367 21.04 -11.19 -29.41
CA ARG A 367 19.57 -11.13 -29.61
C ARG A 367 18.77 -11.02 -28.35
N SER A 368 19.23 -11.63 -27.24
CA SER A 368 18.54 -11.67 -25.97
C SER A 368 19.49 -11.75 -24.80
N GLU A 369 18.99 -11.48 -23.59
CA GLU A 369 19.75 -11.37 -22.33
C GLU A 369 20.69 -12.55 -22.02
N HIS A 370 20.35 -13.72 -22.44
CA HIS A 370 21.03 -14.96 -22.07
C HIS A 370 21.73 -15.65 -23.28
N GLU A 371 21.89 -14.92 -24.36
CA GLU A 371 22.57 -15.46 -25.54
C GLU A 371 24.05 -15.04 -25.57
N PRO A 372 24.99 -16.02 -25.46
CA PRO A 372 26.40 -15.71 -25.60
C PRO A 372 26.78 -15.35 -27.06
N PRO A 373 27.80 -14.51 -27.24
CA PRO A 373 28.64 -13.93 -26.20
C PRO A 373 28.08 -12.60 -25.70
N GLY A 374 27.64 -12.54 -24.42
CA GLY A 374 27.32 -11.29 -23.76
C GLY A 374 28.60 -10.48 -23.48
N VAL A 375 28.61 -9.19 -23.71
CA VAL A 375 29.78 -8.32 -23.52
C VAL A 375 29.35 -7.07 -22.74
N THR A 376 30.13 -6.69 -21.73
CA THR A 376 29.95 -5.41 -21.04
C THR A 376 30.68 -4.32 -21.84
N MET A 377 29.91 -3.31 -22.22
CA MET A 377 30.40 -2.13 -22.95
C MET A 377 30.51 -0.93 -22.01
N LEU A 378 31.41 -0.02 -22.35
CA LEU A 378 31.64 1.25 -21.67
C LEU A 378 31.61 2.38 -22.68
N GLN A 379 30.92 3.47 -22.33
CA GLN A 379 30.99 4.77 -22.99
C GLN A 379 31.26 5.85 -21.96
N THR A 380 31.85 6.95 -22.36
CA THR A 380 32.10 8.09 -21.49
C THR A 380 31.60 9.39 -22.12
N SER A 381 31.29 10.36 -21.27
CA SER A 381 30.86 11.69 -21.69
C SER A 381 31.37 12.74 -20.69
N THR A 382 31.65 13.95 -21.16
CA THR A 382 31.99 15.09 -20.32
C THR A 382 30.80 16.02 -20.08
N ASP A 383 29.75 15.94 -20.91
CA ASP A 383 28.58 16.81 -20.91
C ASP A 383 27.25 16.08 -20.72
N GLY A 384 27.27 14.74 -20.72
CA GLY A 384 26.08 13.91 -20.67
C GLY A 384 25.31 13.82 -21.99
N TYR A 385 25.71 14.60 -23.01
CA TYR A 385 25.04 14.67 -24.31
C TYR A 385 25.83 13.99 -25.43
N THR A 386 27.12 14.16 -25.42
CA THR A 386 28.03 13.59 -26.42
C THR A 386 28.79 12.42 -25.80
N TRP A 387 28.59 11.23 -26.33
CA TRP A 387 29.17 10.01 -25.81
C TRP A 387 30.23 9.46 -26.76
N THR A 388 31.28 8.88 -26.20
CA THR A 388 32.31 8.17 -27.01
C THR A 388 31.70 6.93 -27.70
N ASP A 389 32.37 6.43 -28.72
CA ASP A 389 32.06 5.11 -29.22
C ASP A 389 32.18 4.05 -28.11
N PRO A 390 31.30 3.01 -28.11
CA PRO A 390 31.34 1.97 -27.11
C PRO A 390 32.59 1.11 -27.22
N VAL A 391 33.24 0.85 -26.09
CA VAL A 391 34.39 -0.05 -26.00
C VAL A 391 34.10 -1.19 -25.05
N LYS A 392 34.68 -2.37 -25.23
CA LYS A 392 34.57 -3.47 -24.28
C LYS A 392 35.17 -3.04 -22.94
N LEU A 393 34.42 -3.11 -21.86
CA LEU A 393 34.89 -2.73 -20.52
C LEU A 393 35.88 -3.75 -19.96
N PHE A 394 35.67 -5.03 -20.24
CA PHE A 394 36.52 -6.11 -19.78
C PHE A 394 37.17 -6.83 -20.97
N PRO A 395 38.42 -7.34 -20.82
CA PRO A 395 39.03 -8.17 -21.84
C PRO A 395 38.24 -9.47 -22.03
N GLU A 396 38.47 -10.14 -23.15
CA GLU A 396 37.95 -11.49 -23.36
C GLU A 396 38.59 -12.44 -22.36
N TYR A 397 37.75 -13.08 -21.56
CA TYR A 397 38.21 -14.12 -20.65
C TYR A 397 38.41 -15.41 -21.42
N LYS A 398 39.57 -16.04 -21.20
CA LYS A 398 39.77 -17.40 -21.65
C LYS A 398 39.25 -18.37 -20.60
N VAL A 399 38.45 -19.33 -21.02
CA VAL A 399 38.05 -20.43 -20.14
C VAL A 399 39.31 -21.21 -19.79
N PRO A 400 39.61 -21.41 -18.49
CA PRO A 400 40.82 -22.18 -18.10
C PRO A 400 40.74 -23.60 -18.68
N ASP A 401 41.92 -24.14 -19.05
CA ASP A 401 42.03 -25.52 -19.48
C ASP A 401 41.55 -26.45 -18.36
N GLY A 402 40.70 -27.43 -18.69
CA GLY A 402 40.11 -28.34 -17.71
C GLY A 402 38.89 -27.81 -16.98
N PHE A 403 38.37 -26.62 -17.34
CA PHE A 403 37.12 -26.13 -16.80
C PHE A 403 35.96 -26.95 -17.37
N GLU A 404 35.41 -27.82 -16.53
CA GLU A 404 34.26 -28.61 -16.88
C GLU A 404 32.93 -27.89 -16.54
N LYS A 405 31.97 -28.13 -17.36
CA LYS A 405 30.65 -27.61 -17.21
C LYS A 405 29.96 -28.18 -15.95
N PRO A 406 29.39 -27.34 -15.07
CA PRO A 406 28.63 -27.85 -13.95
C PRO A 406 27.45 -28.70 -14.44
N GLU A 407 27.25 -29.89 -13.87
CA GLU A 407 26.10 -30.79 -14.17
C GLU A 407 24.74 -30.08 -14.05
N LYS A 408 24.71 -29.04 -13.21
CA LYS A 408 23.51 -28.20 -12.98
C LYS A 408 23.01 -27.48 -14.24
N TYR A 409 23.86 -27.32 -15.25
CA TYR A 409 23.51 -26.63 -16.48
C TYR A 409 23.77 -27.48 -17.73
N PRO A 410 23.01 -28.57 -17.93
CA PRO A 410 23.18 -29.44 -19.06
C PRO A 410 22.86 -28.70 -20.38
N GLY A 411 23.77 -28.74 -21.36
CA GLY A 411 23.59 -28.08 -22.68
C GLY A 411 24.43 -26.79 -22.86
N LEU A 412 24.92 -26.12 -21.79
CA LEU A 412 25.78 -24.96 -21.90
C LEU A 412 27.22 -25.35 -22.28
N LYS A 413 27.87 -24.60 -23.17
CA LYS A 413 29.31 -24.71 -23.45
C LYS A 413 30.09 -23.86 -22.47
N ALA A 414 31.37 -24.11 -22.26
CA ALA A 414 32.20 -23.32 -21.36
C ALA A 414 32.14 -21.80 -21.65
N LYS A 415 32.09 -21.42 -22.95
CA LYS A 415 31.90 -20.04 -23.38
C LYS A 415 30.60 -19.39 -22.89
N ASP A 416 29.58 -20.21 -22.69
CA ASP A 416 28.26 -19.75 -22.26
C ASP A 416 28.25 -19.45 -20.75
N LEU A 417 29.01 -20.22 -19.96
CA LEU A 417 29.27 -19.96 -18.55
C LEU A 417 30.03 -18.66 -18.32
N MET A 418 30.91 -18.31 -19.21
CA MET A 418 31.64 -17.04 -19.13
C MET A 418 30.73 -15.85 -19.35
N ALA A 419 29.76 -15.94 -20.26
CA ALA A 419 28.74 -14.90 -20.42
C ALA A 419 27.87 -14.73 -19.13
N ILE A 420 27.49 -15.84 -18.51
CA ILE A 420 26.75 -15.83 -17.24
C ILE A 420 27.61 -15.25 -16.10
N MET A 421 28.89 -15.61 -16.00
CA MET A 421 29.78 -15.07 -14.98
C MET A 421 30.01 -13.55 -15.14
N HIS A 422 29.99 -13.03 -16.35
CA HIS A 422 29.97 -11.59 -16.60
C HIS A 422 28.74 -10.88 -16.04
N GLN A 423 27.59 -11.56 -16.00
CA GLN A 423 26.37 -11.04 -15.37
C GLN A 423 26.44 -11.11 -13.85
N ILE A 424 26.98 -12.20 -13.30
CA ILE A 424 27.06 -12.42 -11.84
C ILE A 424 28.11 -11.49 -11.18
N GLY A 425 29.18 -11.16 -11.85
CA GLY A 425 30.21 -10.22 -11.36
C GLY A 425 29.72 -8.75 -11.20
N ARG A 426 28.44 -8.51 -11.41
CA ARG A 426 27.76 -7.20 -11.21
C ARG A 426 26.88 -7.13 -9.97
N ALA A 427 26.71 -8.21 -9.21
CA ALA A 427 25.93 -8.24 -7.98
C ALA A 427 26.73 -7.71 -6.78
#